data_9623f6be2e4f074f67e6a901561b9398
#
_entry.id   9623f6be2e4f074f67e6a901561b9398
#
_cell.length_a   1.000
_cell.length_b   1.000
_cell.length_c   1.000
_cell.angle_alpha   90.00
_cell.angle_beta   90.00
_cell.angle_gamma   90.00
#
_symmetry.space_group_name_H-M   'P 1'
#
loop_
_entity.id
_entity.type
_entity.pdbx_description
1 polymer ?
#
loop_
_entity_poly.entity_id
_entity_poly.type
_entity_poly.pdbx_seq_one_letter_code
_entity_poly.pdbx_strand_id
1 'polypeptide(L)'
;MRKKTKQVWSNRFKNKMSQSFQKIGSSIHIDKRLYEQDIAASIVHAQMLIKQKIIKSEDGNKIINGLKKIKAQIDKGDFEFKEKFEDIHLNIERALFDIIGPVAGFLHTARSRNDQVVTDFKLWIKKASNEIIKDITAVMKNLIKKAEQNTDTVMPGLTHLKNAQPISFAHYLLSYYEMLKRDKQRFKNNLELLDECPLGSAALSGTSYKIDRTYTAKKLGFKKPTDNSIDAVADRDFAIDFLYAAAVCAMHLSRLAEDFIIYNSDAFNLISFKDSMLTGSSIMPQKKNPDPAELIRGKVGINYGKLNAILTIMKGLPMSYFKDLQDDKELVFSGYDTLKNTLTMSAELINAVNANKANMLSMANQGFTTATDFADYLVQHKNLSFREAYAIAAKLVNFAEKNKKLLSELNLAEIKKFQKDLDKNVLKVFDVKNSMNMKKSYGGTSMINVQSMIKKYKKEI
;
A
#
# COMPACT_ATOMS: atom_id res chain seq x y z
N MET A 1 -3.48 49.95 23.14
CA MET A 1 -2.19 49.50 22.53
C MET A 1 -2.25 47.99 22.33
N ARG A 2 -2.37 47.47 21.10
CA ARG A 2 -2.30 46.05 20.78
C ARG A 2 -0.88 45.55 21.06
N LYS A 3 -0.69 44.75 22.10
CA LYS A 3 0.62 44.06 22.38
C LYS A 3 0.95 43.21 21.14
N LYS A 4 1.95 43.63 20.37
CA LYS A 4 2.51 42.83 19.25
C LYS A 4 2.91 41.46 19.81
N THR A 5 2.29 40.41 19.34
CA THR A 5 2.60 39.03 19.69
C THR A 5 4.03 38.72 19.24
N LYS A 6 4.97 38.70 20.19
CA LYS A 6 6.34 38.22 19.97
C LYS A 6 6.34 36.69 19.99
N GLN A 7 7.13 36.06 19.15
CA GLN A 7 7.39 34.61 19.24
C GLN A 7 7.98 34.27 20.61
N VAL A 8 7.65 33.10 21.19
CA VAL A 8 8.02 32.71 22.57
C VAL A 8 9.53 32.87 22.82
N TRP A 9 10.36 32.54 21.82
CA TRP A 9 11.83 32.64 21.89
C TRP A 9 12.40 34.01 21.46
N SER A 10 11.57 34.93 20.98
CA SER A 10 12.00 36.24 20.42
C SER A 10 12.58 37.21 21.44
N ASN A 11 12.40 36.95 22.74
CA ASN A 11 12.92 37.82 23.79
C ASN A 11 14.45 37.85 23.87
N ARG A 12 15.13 36.85 23.25
CA ARG A 12 16.61 36.75 23.22
C ARG A 12 17.23 37.44 21.99
N PHE A 13 16.45 37.71 20.96
CA PHE A 13 16.96 38.24 19.69
C PHE A 13 16.62 39.74 19.52
N LYS A 14 17.60 40.50 19.05
CA LYS A 14 17.46 41.94 18.80
C LYS A 14 16.66 42.22 17.53
N ASN A 15 16.84 41.40 16.51
CA ASN A 15 16.24 41.57 15.19
C ASN A 15 15.08 40.62 14.96
N LYS A 16 14.11 41.00 14.11
CA LYS A 16 13.04 40.11 13.63
C LYS A 16 13.62 39.12 12.61
N MET A 17 13.03 37.91 12.55
CA MET A 17 13.31 36.93 11.52
C MET A 17 13.06 37.54 10.12
N SER A 18 13.89 37.23 9.14
CA SER A 18 13.67 37.66 7.75
C SER A 18 12.41 37.04 7.18
N GLN A 19 11.73 37.70 6.24
CA GLN A 19 10.51 37.19 5.62
C GLN A 19 10.77 35.89 4.85
N SER A 20 11.88 35.77 4.14
CA SER A 20 12.23 34.55 3.41
C SER A 20 12.46 33.36 4.35
N PHE A 21 13.15 33.56 5.48
CA PHE A 21 13.31 32.53 6.49
C PHE A 21 11.97 32.13 7.13
N GLN A 22 11.12 33.11 7.44
CA GLN A 22 9.78 32.84 7.99
C GLN A 22 8.94 32.00 7.03
N LYS A 23 9.00 32.29 5.72
CA LYS A 23 8.27 31.56 4.68
C LYS A 23 8.76 30.12 4.53
N ILE A 24 10.09 29.89 4.46
CA ILE A 24 10.70 28.57 4.34
C ILE A 24 10.54 27.75 5.63
N GLY A 25 10.59 28.42 6.79
CA GLY A 25 10.50 27.78 8.10
C GLY A 25 9.09 27.39 8.52
N SER A 26 8.04 27.90 7.85
CA SER A 26 6.64 27.60 8.17
C SER A 26 6.20 26.27 7.55
N SER A 27 5.67 25.38 8.38
CA SER A 27 5.16 24.05 7.97
C SER A 27 3.67 23.89 8.12
N ILE A 28 2.94 24.93 8.60
CA ILE A 28 1.51 24.85 8.90
C ILE A 28 0.66 24.36 7.72
N HIS A 29 1.03 24.67 6.49
CA HIS A 29 0.31 24.25 5.29
C HIS A 29 0.35 22.73 5.10
N ILE A 30 1.36 22.04 5.66
CA ILE A 30 1.53 20.59 5.65
C ILE A 30 1.03 19.98 6.96
N ASP A 31 1.60 20.44 8.09
CA ASP A 31 1.45 19.75 9.39
C ASP A 31 0.11 20.02 10.09
N LYS A 32 -0.72 20.94 9.57
CA LYS A 32 -2.13 21.08 10.02
C LYS A 32 -2.89 19.75 10.01
N ARG A 33 -2.48 18.77 9.22
CA ARG A 33 -3.04 17.41 9.20
C ARG A 33 -2.81 16.62 10.49
N LEU A 34 -1.92 17.08 11.37
CA LEU A 34 -1.63 16.45 12.67
C LEU A 34 -2.52 16.97 13.80
N TYR A 35 -3.46 17.89 13.56
CA TYR A 35 -4.22 18.54 14.63
C TYR A 35 -4.94 17.58 15.58
N GLU A 36 -5.49 16.47 15.04
CA GLU A 36 -6.16 15.46 15.87
C GLU A 36 -5.19 14.79 16.83
N GLN A 37 -3.99 14.44 16.34
CA GLN A 37 -2.94 13.77 17.09
C GLN A 37 -2.34 14.71 18.14
N ASP A 38 -2.03 15.93 17.76
CA ASP A 38 -1.48 16.96 18.66
C ASP A 38 -2.45 17.24 19.83
N ILE A 39 -3.74 17.43 19.53
CA ILE A 39 -4.73 17.69 20.57
C ILE A 39 -4.90 16.45 21.47
N ALA A 40 -4.95 15.25 20.90
CA ALA A 40 -5.08 14.01 21.67
C ALA A 40 -3.87 13.81 22.59
N ALA A 41 -2.64 13.96 22.06
CA ALA A 41 -1.41 13.83 22.84
C ALA A 41 -1.32 14.92 23.93
N SER A 42 -1.69 16.16 23.61
CA SER A 42 -1.71 17.28 24.55
C SER A 42 -2.73 17.07 25.69
N ILE A 43 -3.92 16.53 25.40
CA ILE A 43 -4.92 16.19 26.43
C ILE A 43 -4.36 15.11 27.38
N VAL A 44 -3.77 14.04 26.83
CA VAL A 44 -3.19 12.96 27.65
C VAL A 44 -2.00 13.47 28.47
N HIS A 45 -1.17 14.34 27.90
CA HIS A 45 -0.08 14.99 28.64
C HIS A 45 -0.60 15.81 29.82
N ALA A 46 -1.62 16.65 29.61
CA ALA A 46 -2.25 17.42 30.70
C ALA A 46 -2.84 16.50 31.77
N GLN A 47 -3.50 15.41 31.41
CA GLN A 47 -4.01 14.41 32.35
C GLN A 47 -2.88 13.77 33.19
N MET A 48 -1.75 13.47 32.56
CA MET A 48 -0.57 12.94 33.23
C MET A 48 0.01 13.95 34.23
N LEU A 49 0.13 15.23 33.81
CA LEU A 49 0.62 16.30 34.70
C LEU A 49 -0.28 16.48 35.94
N ILE A 50 -1.62 16.40 35.78
CA ILE A 50 -2.58 16.41 36.90
C ILE A 50 -2.36 15.20 37.81
N LYS A 51 -2.32 13.98 37.24
CA LYS A 51 -2.14 12.72 37.97
C LYS A 51 -0.88 12.74 38.82
N GLN A 52 0.21 13.28 38.27
CA GLN A 52 1.51 13.39 38.96
C GLN A 52 1.61 14.61 39.90
N LYS A 53 0.52 15.39 40.02
CA LYS A 53 0.47 16.61 40.86
C LYS A 53 1.51 17.67 40.43
N ILE A 54 1.93 17.68 39.20
CA ILE A 54 2.87 18.66 38.62
C ILE A 54 2.16 19.98 38.38
N ILE A 55 0.89 19.91 37.97
CA ILE A 55 0.00 21.06 37.83
C ILE A 55 -1.26 20.86 38.68
N LYS A 56 -1.94 21.95 39.05
CA LYS A 56 -3.23 21.87 39.73
C LYS A 56 -4.31 21.27 38.82
N SER A 57 -5.20 20.46 39.42
CA SER A 57 -6.29 19.81 38.66
C SER A 57 -7.20 20.84 37.97
N GLU A 58 -7.45 21.99 38.61
CA GLU A 58 -8.26 23.06 38.03
C GLU A 58 -7.63 23.60 36.73
N ASP A 59 -6.33 23.90 36.75
CA ASP A 59 -5.59 24.43 35.59
C ASP A 59 -5.51 23.39 34.47
N GLY A 60 -5.22 22.13 34.82
CA GLY A 60 -5.20 21.05 33.82
C GLY A 60 -6.55 20.78 33.17
N ASN A 61 -7.65 20.88 33.93
CA ASN A 61 -9.00 20.75 33.37
C ASN A 61 -9.38 21.93 32.48
N LYS A 62 -8.94 23.17 32.78
CA LYS A 62 -9.08 24.31 31.87
C LYS A 62 -8.36 24.06 30.54
N ILE A 63 -7.13 23.52 30.59
CA ILE A 63 -6.36 23.17 29.39
C ILE A 63 -7.10 22.11 28.57
N ILE A 64 -7.54 21.01 29.19
CA ILE A 64 -8.24 19.91 28.48
C ILE A 64 -9.52 20.43 27.81
N ASN A 65 -10.30 21.25 28.52
CA ASN A 65 -11.54 21.81 27.97
C ASN A 65 -11.26 22.82 26.84
N GLY A 66 -10.20 23.62 26.96
CA GLY A 66 -9.75 24.52 25.90
C GLY A 66 -9.34 23.76 24.63
N LEU A 67 -8.54 22.70 24.77
CA LEU A 67 -8.14 21.84 23.65
C LEU A 67 -9.33 21.17 22.96
N LYS A 68 -10.32 20.68 23.71
CA LYS A 68 -11.56 20.13 23.15
C LYS A 68 -12.37 21.17 22.34
N LYS A 69 -12.40 22.43 22.80
CA LYS A 69 -13.05 23.52 22.06
C LYS A 69 -12.32 23.81 20.75
N ILE A 70 -10.99 23.86 20.77
CA ILE A 70 -10.17 24.05 19.57
C ILE A 70 -10.43 22.92 18.57
N LYS A 71 -10.41 21.66 19.02
CA LYS A 71 -10.73 20.52 18.15
C LYS A 71 -12.10 20.69 17.48
N ALA A 72 -13.12 21.05 18.25
CA ALA A 72 -14.46 21.25 17.71
C ALA A 72 -14.53 22.39 16.67
N GLN A 73 -13.74 23.46 16.84
CA GLN A 73 -13.63 24.53 15.85
C GLN A 73 -12.94 24.06 14.56
N ILE A 74 -11.86 23.27 14.68
CA ILE A 74 -11.16 22.72 13.50
C ILE A 74 -12.07 21.74 12.75
N ASP A 75 -12.75 20.85 13.47
CA ASP A 75 -13.67 19.85 12.88
C ASP A 75 -14.83 20.51 12.11
N LYS A 76 -15.27 21.70 12.54
CA LYS A 76 -16.32 22.48 11.88
C LYS A 76 -15.80 23.36 10.73
N GLY A 77 -14.49 23.49 10.57
CA GLY A 77 -13.90 24.43 9.61
C GLY A 77 -13.87 25.90 10.06
N ASP A 78 -14.18 26.17 11.33
CA ASP A 78 -14.23 27.52 11.90
C ASP A 78 -12.89 28.03 12.43
N PHE A 79 -11.81 27.22 12.33
CA PHE A 79 -10.50 27.53 12.84
C PHE A 79 -9.57 28.07 11.73
N GLU A 80 -9.03 29.27 11.95
CA GLU A 80 -8.08 29.90 11.04
C GLU A 80 -6.63 29.51 11.40
N PHE A 81 -5.96 28.72 10.54
CA PHE A 81 -4.53 28.46 10.66
C PHE A 81 -3.71 29.66 10.17
N LYS A 82 -2.77 30.14 11.00
CA LYS A 82 -1.99 31.34 10.74
C LYS A 82 -0.54 31.01 10.49
N GLU A 83 -0.04 31.32 9.30
CA GLU A 83 1.37 31.13 8.89
C GLU A 83 2.37 31.74 9.85
N LYS A 84 2.04 32.91 10.44
CA LYS A 84 2.92 33.59 11.42
C LYS A 84 3.21 32.77 12.67
N PHE A 85 2.49 31.68 12.89
CA PHE A 85 2.69 30.76 14.01
C PHE A 85 3.43 29.48 13.60
N GLU A 86 4.10 29.50 12.45
CA GLU A 86 5.06 28.48 11.99
C GLU A 86 4.44 27.09 11.75
N ASP A 87 3.95 26.40 12.79
CA ASP A 87 3.47 25.02 12.78
C ASP A 87 2.10 24.84 13.45
N ILE A 88 1.52 23.65 13.34
CA ILE A 88 0.23 23.30 13.97
C ILE A 88 0.29 23.44 15.48
N HIS A 89 1.39 23.06 16.10
CA HIS A 89 1.54 23.04 17.53
C HIS A 89 1.47 24.47 18.12
N LEU A 90 2.18 25.42 17.49
CA LEU A 90 2.10 26.82 17.94
C LEU A 90 0.75 27.48 17.61
N ASN A 91 0.10 27.08 16.52
CA ASN A 91 -1.27 27.51 16.23
C ASN A 91 -2.24 27.08 17.32
N ILE A 92 -2.19 25.81 17.75
CA ILE A 92 -3.02 25.27 18.84
C ILE A 92 -2.68 25.93 20.20
N GLU A 93 -1.39 26.06 20.51
CA GLU A 93 -0.93 26.70 21.76
C GLU A 93 -1.42 28.14 21.88
N ARG A 94 -1.36 28.91 20.77
CA ARG A 94 -1.85 30.28 20.74
C ARG A 94 -3.37 30.38 20.86
N ALA A 95 -4.09 29.51 20.17
CA ALA A 95 -5.54 29.45 20.30
C ALA A 95 -5.94 29.07 21.74
N LEU A 96 -5.22 28.16 22.35
CA LEU A 96 -5.45 27.79 23.76
C LEU A 96 -5.21 28.98 24.69
N PHE A 97 -4.12 29.74 24.47
CA PHE A 97 -3.85 30.96 25.25
C PHE A 97 -4.96 32.02 25.06
N ASP A 98 -5.48 32.18 23.86
CA ASP A 98 -6.57 33.12 23.59
C ASP A 98 -7.88 32.72 24.29
N ILE A 99 -8.11 31.41 24.56
CA ILE A 99 -9.31 30.88 25.23
C ILE A 99 -9.19 30.91 26.76
N ILE A 100 -8.03 30.50 27.33
CA ILE A 100 -7.88 30.27 28.78
C ILE A 100 -6.82 31.17 29.45
N GLY A 101 -6.18 32.05 28.68
CA GLY A 101 -5.16 32.97 29.20
C GLY A 101 -3.84 32.29 29.61
N PRO A 102 -3.11 32.86 30.58
CA PRO A 102 -1.77 32.40 30.98
C PRO A 102 -1.70 30.96 31.45
N VAL A 103 -2.80 30.36 31.89
CA VAL A 103 -2.88 28.94 32.32
C VAL A 103 -2.48 28.01 31.15
N ALA A 104 -2.66 28.40 29.93
CA ALA A 104 -2.23 27.64 28.75
C ALA A 104 -0.73 27.29 28.79
N GLY A 105 0.12 28.13 29.39
CA GLY A 105 1.56 27.91 29.48
C GLY A 105 1.95 26.67 30.28
N PHE A 106 1.10 26.18 31.19
CA PHE A 106 1.37 24.93 31.91
C PHE A 106 1.37 23.69 31.03
N LEU A 107 0.73 23.72 29.86
CA LEU A 107 0.74 22.59 28.92
C LEU A 107 2.14 22.24 28.42
N HIS A 108 3.06 23.21 28.35
CA HIS A 108 4.43 22.99 27.89
C HIS A 108 5.36 22.40 28.96
N THR A 109 4.89 22.25 30.20
CA THR A 109 5.68 21.70 31.32
C THR A 109 6.14 20.29 31.02
N ALA A 110 7.43 20.00 31.20
CA ALA A 110 8.07 18.70 30.96
C ALA A 110 7.93 18.16 29.52
N ARG A 111 7.74 19.05 28.53
CA ARG A 111 7.57 18.70 27.10
C ARG A 111 8.44 19.60 26.23
N SER A 112 8.93 19.05 25.12
CA SER A 112 9.58 19.80 24.04
C SER A 112 8.79 19.67 22.73
N ARG A 113 9.01 20.57 21.80
CA ARG A 113 8.55 20.41 20.42
C ARG A 113 9.07 19.10 19.80
N ASN A 114 10.29 18.66 20.18
CA ASN A 114 10.94 17.49 19.61
C ASN A 114 10.18 16.19 19.91
N ASP A 115 9.83 15.92 21.18
CA ASP A 115 9.07 14.71 21.52
C ASP A 115 7.59 14.82 21.15
N GLN A 116 7.02 16.03 21.15
CA GLN A 116 5.65 16.30 20.71
C GLN A 116 5.47 15.93 19.24
N VAL A 117 6.28 16.48 18.33
CA VAL A 117 6.10 16.28 16.88
C VAL A 117 6.27 14.82 16.46
N VAL A 118 7.21 14.08 17.07
CA VAL A 118 7.41 12.67 16.75
C VAL A 118 6.24 11.83 17.26
N THR A 119 5.71 12.13 18.46
CA THR A 119 4.54 11.45 18.99
C THR A 119 3.33 11.61 18.07
N ASP A 120 3.06 12.83 17.65
CA ASP A 120 1.93 13.13 16.76
C ASP A 120 2.08 12.46 15.41
N PHE A 121 3.29 12.44 14.87
CA PHE A 121 3.59 11.80 13.59
C PHE A 121 3.47 10.28 13.67
N LYS A 122 3.96 9.61 14.73
CA LYS A 122 3.74 8.18 14.97
C LYS A 122 2.24 7.85 15.09
N LEU A 123 1.47 8.64 15.82
CA LEU A 123 0.02 8.47 15.94
C LEU A 123 -0.69 8.61 14.60
N TRP A 124 -0.27 9.57 13.77
CA TRP A 124 -0.84 9.78 12.44
C TRP A 124 -0.52 8.59 11.51
N ILE A 125 0.72 8.11 11.49
CA ILE A 125 1.13 6.94 10.68
C ILE A 125 0.41 5.69 11.17
N LYS A 126 0.19 5.53 12.48
CA LYS A 126 -0.62 4.43 13.04
C LYS A 126 -2.04 4.42 12.48
N LYS A 127 -2.70 5.59 12.42
CA LYS A 127 -4.02 5.76 11.81
C LYS A 127 -3.98 5.46 10.30
N ALA A 128 -3.05 6.07 9.58
CA ALA A 128 -2.87 5.91 8.14
C ALA A 128 -2.61 4.46 7.73
N SER A 129 -1.72 3.76 8.45
CA SER A 129 -1.43 2.33 8.18
C SER A 129 -2.66 1.45 8.33
N ASN A 130 -3.49 1.69 9.36
CA ASN A 130 -4.74 0.95 9.55
C ASN A 130 -5.75 1.22 8.42
N GLU A 131 -5.82 2.45 7.91
CA GLU A 131 -6.66 2.78 6.75
C GLU A 131 -6.17 2.09 5.48
N ILE A 132 -4.87 2.13 5.19
CA ILE A 132 -4.28 1.43 4.04
C ILE A 132 -4.50 -0.08 4.13
N ILE A 133 -4.38 -0.69 5.31
CA ILE A 133 -4.69 -2.12 5.51
C ILE A 133 -6.14 -2.45 5.15
N LYS A 134 -7.09 -1.57 5.46
CA LYS A 134 -8.50 -1.72 5.06
C LYS A 134 -8.66 -1.61 3.55
N ASP A 135 -8.00 -0.64 2.93
CA ASP A 135 -8.09 -0.41 1.48
C ASP A 135 -7.44 -1.58 0.70
N ILE A 136 -6.28 -2.09 1.13
CA ILE A 136 -5.68 -3.33 0.58
C ILE A 136 -6.66 -4.50 0.72
N THR A 137 -7.30 -4.65 1.88
CA THR A 137 -8.27 -5.71 2.12
C THR A 137 -9.48 -5.60 1.19
N ALA A 138 -9.92 -4.39 0.84
CA ALA A 138 -11.00 -4.17 -0.14
C ALA A 138 -10.59 -4.62 -1.55
N VAL A 139 -9.37 -4.32 -1.99
CA VAL A 139 -8.82 -4.81 -3.27
C VAL A 139 -8.75 -6.34 -3.27
N MET A 140 -8.25 -6.96 -2.19
CA MET A 140 -8.17 -8.42 -2.03
C MET A 140 -9.55 -9.07 -2.13
N LYS A 141 -10.59 -8.49 -1.52
CA LYS A 141 -11.99 -8.97 -1.62
C LYS A 141 -12.50 -8.95 -3.06
N ASN A 142 -12.19 -7.89 -3.81
CA ASN A 142 -12.61 -7.77 -5.20
C ASN A 142 -11.89 -8.80 -6.11
N LEU A 143 -10.61 -9.08 -5.86
CA LEU A 143 -9.87 -10.15 -6.55
C LEU A 143 -10.52 -11.52 -6.31
N ILE A 144 -10.85 -11.86 -5.06
CA ILE A 144 -11.54 -13.11 -4.74
C ILE A 144 -12.88 -13.20 -5.45
N LYS A 145 -13.70 -12.15 -5.36
CA LYS A 145 -15.01 -12.09 -6.01
C LYS A 145 -14.92 -12.30 -7.52
N LYS A 146 -13.94 -11.66 -8.16
CA LYS A 146 -13.71 -11.81 -9.60
C LYS A 146 -13.19 -13.20 -9.95
N ALA A 147 -12.31 -13.78 -9.12
CA ALA A 147 -11.81 -15.14 -9.29
C ALA A 147 -12.92 -16.19 -9.19
N GLU A 148 -13.87 -16.05 -8.24
CA GLU A 148 -15.02 -16.96 -8.13
C GLU A 148 -15.86 -17.03 -9.40
N GLN A 149 -15.98 -15.91 -10.11
CA GLN A 149 -16.76 -15.83 -11.36
C GLN A 149 -16.04 -16.47 -12.56
N ASN A 150 -14.76 -16.85 -12.40
CA ASN A 150 -13.87 -17.26 -13.49
C ASN A 150 -13.02 -18.51 -13.17
N THR A 151 -13.49 -19.38 -12.28
CA THR A 151 -12.76 -20.59 -11.89
C THR A 151 -12.57 -21.59 -13.05
N ASP A 152 -13.48 -21.57 -14.02
CA ASP A 152 -13.51 -22.42 -15.23
C ASP A 152 -13.03 -21.70 -16.49
N THR A 153 -12.72 -20.41 -16.39
CA THR A 153 -12.27 -19.59 -17.54
C THR A 153 -10.82 -19.90 -17.84
N VAL A 154 -10.58 -20.66 -18.91
CA VAL A 154 -9.24 -21.00 -19.40
C VAL A 154 -8.64 -19.81 -20.12
N MET A 155 -7.41 -19.45 -19.81
CA MET A 155 -6.61 -18.44 -20.49
C MET A 155 -5.18 -18.94 -20.76
N PRO A 156 -4.45 -18.35 -21.73
CA PRO A 156 -3.04 -18.65 -21.89
C PRO A 156 -2.27 -18.07 -20.69
N GLY A 157 -1.51 -18.88 -19.99
CA GLY A 157 -0.43 -18.41 -19.12
C GLY A 157 0.73 -17.94 -19.99
N LEU A 158 1.23 -16.72 -19.74
CA LEU A 158 2.25 -16.10 -20.57
C LEU A 158 3.60 -16.09 -19.86
N THR A 159 4.66 -16.40 -20.61
CA THR A 159 6.04 -16.06 -20.25
C THR A 159 6.67 -15.36 -21.45
N HIS A 160 7.43 -14.27 -21.22
CA HIS A 160 7.99 -13.45 -22.30
C HIS A 160 6.93 -12.95 -23.30
N LEU A 161 5.68 -12.76 -22.85
CA LEU A 161 4.50 -12.47 -23.67
C LEU A 161 4.21 -13.55 -24.75
N LYS A 162 4.76 -14.75 -24.60
CA LYS A 162 4.45 -15.92 -25.42
C LYS A 162 3.54 -16.88 -24.65
N ASN A 163 2.62 -17.54 -25.37
CA ASN A 163 1.79 -18.60 -24.83
C ASN A 163 2.67 -19.72 -24.27
N ALA A 164 2.50 -20.03 -22.99
CA ALA A 164 3.28 -21.04 -22.29
C ALA A 164 2.43 -22.28 -21.97
N GLN A 165 1.54 -22.16 -20.99
CA GLN A 165 0.66 -23.24 -20.55
C GLN A 165 -0.74 -22.74 -20.25
N PRO A 166 -1.81 -23.55 -20.37
CA PRO A 166 -3.16 -23.15 -20.00
C PRO A 166 -3.27 -22.96 -18.48
N ILE A 167 -3.88 -21.85 -18.07
CA ILE A 167 -4.21 -21.56 -16.66
C ILE A 167 -5.65 -21.09 -16.57
N SER A 168 -6.22 -20.99 -15.35
CA SER A 168 -7.48 -20.29 -15.16
C SER A 168 -7.27 -18.79 -14.92
N PHE A 169 -8.18 -17.97 -15.42
CA PHE A 169 -8.16 -16.53 -15.13
C PHE A 169 -8.30 -16.26 -13.62
N ALA A 170 -9.02 -17.12 -12.91
CA ALA A 170 -9.09 -17.08 -11.45
C ALA A 170 -7.73 -17.27 -10.80
N HIS A 171 -6.95 -18.26 -11.24
CA HIS A 171 -5.60 -18.50 -10.72
C HIS A 171 -4.67 -17.29 -10.93
N TYR A 172 -4.74 -16.70 -12.12
CA TYR A 172 -4.02 -15.46 -12.42
C TYR A 172 -4.38 -14.32 -11.45
N LEU A 173 -5.69 -14.07 -11.24
CA LEU A 173 -6.14 -13.01 -10.31
C LEU A 173 -5.68 -13.27 -8.86
N LEU A 174 -5.68 -14.53 -8.42
CA LEU A 174 -5.25 -14.90 -7.07
C LEU A 174 -3.74 -14.74 -6.86
N SER A 175 -2.93 -14.65 -7.90
CA SER A 175 -1.50 -14.33 -7.78
C SER A 175 -1.31 -12.91 -7.22
N TYR A 176 -2.16 -11.95 -7.58
CA TYR A 176 -2.16 -10.59 -7.05
C TYR A 176 -2.71 -10.52 -5.62
N TYR A 177 -3.65 -11.42 -5.26
CA TYR A 177 -4.04 -11.57 -3.86
C TYR A 177 -2.83 -11.89 -2.96
N GLU A 178 -1.98 -12.82 -3.37
CA GLU A 178 -0.77 -13.19 -2.61
C GLU A 178 0.24 -12.02 -2.50
N MET A 179 0.35 -11.19 -3.54
CA MET A 179 1.18 -9.98 -3.47
C MET A 179 0.63 -9.00 -2.43
N LEU A 180 -0.65 -8.69 -2.48
CA LEU A 180 -1.33 -7.77 -1.57
C LEU A 180 -1.39 -8.30 -0.12
N LYS A 181 -1.45 -9.61 0.08
CA LYS A 181 -1.33 -10.24 1.40
C LYS A 181 0.02 -9.92 2.04
N ARG A 182 1.11 -9.99 1.27
CA ARG A 182 2.46 -9.60 1.74
C ARG A 182 2.55 -8.10 1.99
N ASP A 183 1.87 -7.26 1.19
CA ASP A 183 1.83 -5.81 1.42
C ASP A 183 1.08 -5.47 2.71
N LYS A 184 -0.08 -6.09 2.95
CA LYS A 184 -0.82 -5.96 4.21
C LYS A 184 0.06 -6.31 5.42
N GLN A 185 0.90 -7.35 5.29
CA GLN A 185 1.82 -7.75 6.36
C GLN A 185 2.93 -6.71 6.59
N ARG A 186 3.44 -6.04 5.53
CA ARG A 186 4.44 -4.96 5.68
C ARG A 186 3.89 -3.81 6.53
N PHE A 187 2.67 -3.36 6.28
CA PHE A 187 2.04 -2.32 7.11
C PHE A 187 1.79 -2.79 8.55
N LYS A 188 1.44 -4.05 8.78
CA LYS A 188 1.32 -4.61 10.14
C LYS A 188 2.67 -4.63 10.86
N ASN A 189 3.75 -5.02 10.20
CA ASN A 189 5.09 -5.01 10.77
C ASN A 189 5.51 -3.58 11.16
N ASN A 190 5.22 -2.58 10.30
CA ASN A 190 5.47 -1.19 10.65
C ASN A 190 4.66 -0.75 11.89
N LEU A 191 3.39 -1.17 12.02
CA LEU A 191 2.58 -0.89 13.20
C LEU A 191 3.19 -1.48 14.49
N GLU A 192 3.83 -2.64 14.42
CA GLU A 192 4.52 -3.27 15.56
C GLU A 192 5.81 -2.52 15.94
N LEU A 193 6.61 -2.09 14.94
CA LEU A 193 7.87 -1.38 15.16
C LEU A 193 7.65 0.04 15.68
N LEU A 194 6.63 0.75 15.23
CA LEU A 194 6.35 2.12 15.67
C LEU A 194 5.67 2.22 17.04
N ASP A 195 5.33 1.09 17.69
CA ASP A 195 4.43 1.04 18.86
C ASP A 195 5.10 1.42 20.19
N GLU A 196 5.97 2.42 20.14
CA GLU A 196 6.64 3.02 21.30
C GLU A 196 6.44 4.53 21.33
N CYS A 197 6.07 5.06 22.53
CA CYS A 197 5.70 6.46 22.74
C CYS A 197 6.92 7.35 23.03
N PRO A 198 7.23 8.35 22.19
CA PRO A 198 8.33 9.29 22.45
C PRO A 198 8.02 10.33 23.53
N LEU A 199 6.74 10.64 23.79
CA LEU A 199 6.35 11.75 24.67
C LEU A 199 6.91 11.57 26.09
N GLY A 200 7.56 12.61 26.57
CA GLY A 200 8.31 12.62 27.84
C GLY A 200 9.83 12.45 27.66
N SER A 201 10.30 12.30 26.42
CA SER A 201 11.74 12.38 26.09
C SER A 201 12.25 13.84 26.11
N ALA A 202 11.34 14.80 26.15
CA ALA A 202 11.60 16.23 26.06
C ALA A 202 12.46 16.60 24.83
N ALA A 203 13.46 17.46 24.99
CA ALA A 203 14.28 17.87 23.84
C ALA A 203 15.16 16.73 23.31
N LEU A 204 15.78 15.94 24.19
CA LEU A 204 16.64 14.80 23.90
C LEU A 204 17.13 14.04 25.14
N SER A 205 17.09 14.66 26.33
CA SER A 205 17.73 14.14 27.55
C SER A 205 16.73 13.72 28.63
N GLY A 206 15.44 13.69 28.30
CA GLY A 206 14.38 13.50 29.28
C GLY A 206 14.11 14.77 30.10
N THR A 207 13.51 14.62 31.26
CA THR A 207 13.10 15.73 32.13
C THR A 207 13.33 15.42 33.59
N SER A 208 13.57 16.44 34.44
CA SER A 208 13.70 16.33 35.88
C SER A 208 12.36 16.18 36.61
N TYR A 209 11.23 16.39 35.92
CA TYR A 209 9.91 16.21 36.52
C TYR A 209 9.58 14.71 36.68
N LYS A 210 8.85 14.36 37.73
CA LYS A 210 8.37 12.99 37.96
C LYS A 210 7.16 12.66 37.08
N ILE A 211 7.36 12.61 35.78
CA ILE A 211 6.31 12.26 34.83
C ILE A 211 6.06 10.75 34.76
N ASP A 212 4.85 10.35 34.38
CA ASP A 212 4.46 8.94 34.17
C ASP A 212 4.36 8.64 32.69
N ARG A 213 5.49 8.30 32.03
CA ARG A 213 5.56 7.97 30.63
C ARG A 213 4.77 6.70 30.27
N THR A 214 4.66 5.74 31.20
CA THR A 214 3.88 4.51 31.01
C THR A 214 2.39 4.82 30.91
N TYR A 215 1.88 5.70 31.79
CA TYR A 215 0.51 6.19 31.69
C TYR A 215 0.25 6.87 30.35
N THR A 216 1.14 7.76 29.93
CA THR A 216 1.03 8.50 28.67
C THR A 216 1.00 7.55 27.47
N ALA A 217 1.95 6.61 27.38
CA ALA A 217 2.00 5.61 26.31
C ALA A 217 0.70 4.79 26.24
N LYS A 218 0.25 4.24 27.37
CA LYS A 218 -0.99 3.44 27.43
C LYS A 218 -2.22 4.24 27.01
N LYS A 219 -2.35 5.50 27.43
CA LYS A 219 -3.50 6.36 27.08
C LYS A 219 -3.52 6.75 25.61
N LEU A 220 -2.35 6.85 24.97
CA LEU A 220 -2.21 7.11 23.53
C LEU A 220 -2.25 5.82 22.68
N GLY A 221 -2.40 4.64 23.30
CA GLY A 221 -2.49 3.38 22.60
C GLY A 221 -1.16 2.85 22.09
N PHE A 222 -0.03 3.26 22.69
CA PHE A 222 1.28 2.65 22.48
C PHE A 222 1.52 1.53 23.49
N LYS A 223 2.33 0.57 23.10
CA LYS A 223 2.71 -0.59 23.93
C LYS A 223 3.52 -0.19 25.17
N LYS A 224 4.49 0.71 24.98
CA LYS A 224 5.39 1.21 26.03
C LYS A 224 5.96 2.59 25.66
N PRO A 225 6.61 3.32 26.61
CA PRO A 225 7.45 4.46 26.25
C PRO A 225 8.73 3.98 25.54
N THR A 226 9.36 4.86 24.74
CA THR A 226 10.68 4.63 24.15
C THR A 226 11.77 4.52 25.23
N ASP A 227 12.75 3.65 25.02
CA ASP A 227 13.79 3.35 26.03
C ASP A 227 14.92 4.40 26.06
N ASN A 228 15.22 5.06 24.92
CA ASN A 228 16.25 6.09 24.83
C ASN A 228 15.67 7.41 24.33
N SER A 229 15.89 8.50 25.07
CA SER A 229 15.30 9.81 24.80
C SER A 229 15.95 10.54 23.60
N ILE A 230 17.21 10.24 23.25
CA ILE A 230 17.88 10.82 22.09
C ILE A 230 17.34 10.18 20.81
N ASP A 231 17.29 8.85 20.79
CA ASP A 231 16.73 8.06 19.70
C ASP A 231 15.26 8.42 19.48
N ALA A 232 14.48 8.53 20.55
CA ALA A 232 13.05 8.85 20.53
C ALA A 232 12.69 10.10 19.71
N VAL A 233 13.55 11.12 19.72
CA VAL A 233 13.32 12.38 18.99
C VAL A 233 14.00 12.41 17.61
N ALA A 234 14.97 11.52 17.37
CA ALA A 234 15.71 11.38 16.11
C ALA A 234 15.06 10.40 15.14
N ASP A 235 14.41 9.34 15.67
CA ASP A 235 13.84 8.23 14.91
C ASP A 235 12.86 8.68 13.82
N ARG A 236 13.08 8.16 12.62
CA ARG A 236 12.16 8.25 11.46
C ARG A 236 12.03 6.91 10.73
N ASP A 237 12.53 5.81 11.31
CA ASP A 237 12.43 4.49 10.71
C ASP A 237 10.98 4.11 10.45
N PHE A 238 10.07 4.45 11.36
CA PHE A 238 8.63 4.24 11.20
C PHE A 238 8.02 4.95 9.97
N ALA A 239 8.57 6.09 9.57
CA ALA A 239 8.16 6.86 8.38
C ALA A 239 8.78 6.27 7.10
N ILE A 240 10.03 5.83 7.18
CA ILE A 240 10.74 5.11 6.10
C ILE A 240 10.03 3.79 5.81
N ASP A 241 9.73 3.00 6.84
CA ASP A 241 9.02 1.71 6.71
C ASP A 241 7.63 1.88 6.12
N PHE A 242 6.91 2.95 6.50
CA PHE A 242 5.62 3.29 5.88
C PHE A 242 5.78 3.54 4.38
N LEU A 243 6.72 4.40 3.99
CA LEU A 243 6.97 4.74 2.59
C LEU A 243 7.53 3.55 1.79
N TYR A 244 8.35 2.69 2.42
CA TYR A 244 8.80 1.44 1.82
C TYR A 244 7.62 0.49 1.54
N ALA A 245 6.75 0.27 2.53
CA ALA A 245 5.55 -0.55 2.35
C ALA A 245 4.64 0.02 1.25
N ALA A 246 4.47 1.36 1.21
CA ALA A 246 3.70 2.05 0.18
C ALA A 246 4.31 1.89 -1.21
N ALA A 247 5.63 2.02 -1.34
CA ALA A 247 6.35 1.87 -2.62
C ALA A 247 6.22 0.44 -3.16
N VAL A 248 6.38 -0.59 -2.32
CA VAL A 248 6.24 -2.00 -2.73
C VAL A 248 4.80 -2.31 -3.13
N CYS A 249 3.81 -1.85 -2.37
CA CYS A 249 2.39 -2.03 -2.69
C CYS A 249 2.05 -1.36 -4.04
N ALA A 250 2.46 -0.12 -4.24
CA ALA A 250 2.27 0.59 -5.50
C ALA A 250 2.91 -0.15 -6.68
N MET A 251 4.09 -0.75 -6.50
CA MET A 251 4.75 -1.58 -7.52
C MET A 251 3.90 -2.79 -7.89
N HIS A 252 3.32 -3.51 -6.92
CA HIS A 252 2.43 -4.64 -7.21
C HIS A 252 1.18 -4.22 -7.97
N LEU A 253 0.57 -3.09 -7.58
CA LEU A 253 -0.58 -2.52 -8.30
C LEU A 253 -0.22 -2.10 -9.73
N SER A 254 0.99 -1.58 -9.96
CA SER A 254 1.43 -1.23 -11.31
C SER A 254 1.60 -2.46 -12.22
N ARG A 255 2.04 -3.58 -11.67
CA ARG A 255 2.14 -4.84 -12.43
C ARG A 255 0.75 -5.35 -12.85
N LEU A 256 -0.23 -5.30 -11.94
CA LEU A 256 -1.62 -5.63 -12.27
C LEU A 256 -2.16 -4.70 -13.37
N ALA A 257 -1.89 -3.41 -13.25
CA ALA A 257 -2.33 -2.42 -14.21
C ALA A 257 -1.69 -2.64 -15.59
N GLU A 258 -0.39 -2.94 -15.65
CA GLU A 258 0.32 -3.26 -16.89
C GLU A 258 -0.25 -4.49 -17.58
N ASP A 259 -0.45 -5.60 -16.83
CA ASP A 259 -1.08 -6.80 -17.36
C ASP A 259 -2.48 -6.49 -17.92
N PHE A 260 -3.26 -5.67 -17.24
CA PHE A 260 -4.60 -5.28 -17.66
C PHE A 260 -4.57 -4.40 -18.93
N ILE A 261 -3.58 -3.52 -19.07
CA ILE A 261 -3.37 -2.74 -20.30
C ILE A 261 -3.05 -3.68 -21.48
N ILE A 262 -2.12 -4.61 -21.28
CA ILE A 262 -1.74 -5.60 -22.29
C ILE A 262 -2.94 -6.46 -22.66
N TYR A 263 -3.67 -7.01 -21.69
CA TYR A 263 -4.79 -7.91 -21.92
C TYR A 263 -6.02 -7.21 -22.52
N ASN A 264 -6.16 -5.88 -22.32
CA ASN A 264 -7.22 -5.08 -22.91
C ASN A 264 -6.87 -4.57 -24.32
N SER A 265 -5.60 -4.62 -24.73
CA SER A 265 -5.16 -4.14 -26.05
C SER A 265 -5.82 -4.92 -27.18
N ASP A 266 -5.95 -4.29 -28.36
CA ASP A 266 -6.50 -4.93 -29.57
C ASP A 266 -5.72 -6.19 -29.97
N ALA A 267 -4.41 -6.23 -29.68
CA ALA A 267 -3.56 -7.38 -30.01
C ALA A 267 -3.86 -8.62 -29.15
N PHE A 268 -4.22 -8.44 -27.86
CA PHE A 268 -4.51 -9.53 -26.95
C PHE A 268 -6.02 -9.74 -26.75
N ASN A 269 -6.77 -8.69 -26.53
CA ASN A 269 -8.23 -8.71 -26.38
C ASN A 269 -8.74 -9.83 -25.43
N LEU A 270 -8.01 -10.06 -24.33
CA LEU A 270 -8.36 -11.08 -23.34
C LEU A 270 -9.37 -10.56 -22.32
N ILE A 271 -9.39 -9.27 -22.07
CA ILE A 271 -10.32 -8.60 -21.15
C ILE A 271 -10.90 -7.34 -21.78
N SER A 272 -12.02 -6.90 -21.24
CA SER A 272 -12.57 -5.56 -21.47
C SER A 272 -12.93 -4.90 -20.15
N PHE A 273 -13.10 -3.59 -20.16
CA PHE A 273 -13.58 -2.84 -19.01
C PHE A 273 -14.98 -2.30 -19.25
N LYS A 274 -15.72 -2.05 -18.18
CA LYS A 274 -16.95 -1.25 -18.25
C LYS A 274 -16.61 0.18 -18.68
N ASP A 275 -17.54 0.83 -19.40
CA ASP A 275 -17.33 2.19 -19.93
C ASP A 275 -16.98 3.22 -18.86
N SER A 276 -17.39 3.01 -17.59
CA SER A 276 -17.02 3.87 -16.46
C SER A 276 -15.53 3.88 -16.12
N MET A 277 -14.75 2.94 -16.69
CA MET A 277 -13.29 2.80 -16.50
C MET A 277 -12.53 2.98 -17.81
N LEU A 278 -13.12 3.69 -18.76
CA LEU A 278 -12.52 3.96 -20.06
C LEU A 278 -12.69 5.43 -20.40
N THR A 279 -11.76 5.97 -21.19
CA THR A 279 -11.89 7.29 -21.78
C THR A 279 -11.94 7.19 -23.30
N GLY A 280 -12.57 8.17 -23.94
CA GLY A 280 -12.62 8.27 -25.41
C GLY A 280 -11.49 9.11 -25.97
N SER A 281 -11.40 9.15 -27.29
CA SER A 281 -10.55 10.08 -28.03
C SER A 281 -11.41 11.22 -28.60
N SER A 282 -10.92 12.45 -28.56
CA SER A 282 -11.58 13.60 -29.15
C SER A 282 -11.61 13.58 -30.68
N ILE A 283 -10.78 12.74 -31.32
CA ILE A 283 -10.64 12.65 -32.77
C ILE A 283 -10.97 11.27 -33.34
N MET A 284 -10.88 10.22 -32.52
CA MET A 284 -11.12 8.82 -32.94
C MET A 284 -12.32 8.25 -32.17
N PRO A 285 -13.54 8.27 -32.75
CA PRO A 285 -14.77 7.94 -32.02
C PRO A 285 -14.85 6.47 -31.57
N GLN A 286 -14.08 5.57 -32.20
CA GLN A 286 -14.03 4.14 -31.82
C GLN A 286 -13.07 3.82 -30.67
N LYS A 287 -12.16 4.75 -30.33
CA LYS A 287 -11.06 4.48 -29.40
C LYS A 287 -11.54 4.52 -27.94
N LYS A 288 -11.25 3.46 -27.20
CA LYS A 288 -11.51 3.33 -25.76
C LYS A 288 -10.19 3.07 -25.03
N ASN A 289 -9.75 4.02 -24.20
CA ASN A 289 -8.45 3.95 -23.53
C ASN A 289 -8.60 3.46 -22.08
N PRO A 290 -7.73 2.58 -21.58
CA PRO A 290 -7.74 2.15 -20.19
C PRO A 290 -6.99 3.12 -19.25
N ASP A 291 -7.28 4.44 -19.34
CA ASP A 291 -6.59 5.49 -18.59
C ASP A 291 -6.45 5.21 -17.08
N PRO A 292 -7.47 4.65 -16.39
CA PRO A 292 -7.32 4.30 -14.98
C PRO A 292 -6.16 3.32 -14.71
N ALA A 293 -5.97 2.32 -15.58
CA ALA A 293 -4.84 1.39 -15.45
C ALA A 293 -3.50 2.10 -15.70
N GLU A 294 -3.43 2.98 -16.69
CA GLU A 294 -2.23 3.78 -16.98
C GLU A 294 -1.88 4.72 -15.83
N LEU A 295 -2.88 5.35 -15.22
CA LEU A 295 -2.70 6.21 -14.05
C LEU A 295 -2.20 5.42 -12.84
N ILE A 296 -2.74 4.22 -12.56
CA ILE A 296 -2.25 3.34 -11.50
C ILE A 296 -0.76 3.04 -11.75
N ARG A 297 -0.40 2.64 -12.97
CA ARG A 297 0.99 2.37 -13.36
C ARG A 297 1.90 3.59 -13.16
N GLY A 298 1.47 4.75 -13.60
CA GLY A 298 2.26 6.00 -13.53
C GLY A 298 2.49 6.52 -12.11
N LYS A 299 1.51 6.35 -11.19
CA LYS A 299 1.57 6.86 -9.81
C LYS A 299 2.66 6.22 -8.96
N VAL A 300 3.21 5.07 -9.34
CA VAL A 300 4.31 4.39 -8.61
C VAL A 300 5.53 5.29 -8.46
N GLY A 301 5.85 6.07 -9.49
CA GLY A 301 7.00 6.99 -9.45
C GLY A 301 6.95 7.99 -8.30
N ILE A 302 5.74 8.42 -7.88
CA ILE A 302 5.56 9.33 -6.75
C ILE A 302 6.00 8.63 -5.45
N ASN A 303 5.51 7.41 -5.19
CA ASN A 303 5.88 6.66 -3.97
C ASN A 303 7.38 6.34 -3.92
N TYR A 304 8.00 5.99 -5.05
CA TYR A 304 9.45 5.77 -5.13
C TYR A 304 10.23 7.05 -4.83
N GLY A 305 9.81 8.16 -5.42
CA GLY A 305 10.44 9.48 -5.15
C GLY A 305 10.36 9.87 -3.69
N LYS A 306 9.21 9.64 -3.01
CA LYS A 306 9.04 9.95 -1.59
C LYS A 306 9.90 9.08 -0.68
N LEU A 307 10.00 7.78 -0.95
CA LEU A 307 10.91 6.89 -0.23
C LEU A 307 12.38 7.31 -0.41
N ASN A 308 12.80 7.60 -1.64
CA ASN A 308 14.17 8.05 -1.90
C ASN A 308 14.47 9.37 -1.20
N ALA A 309 13.54 10.31 -1.20
CA ALA A 309 13.70 11.61 -0.56
C ALA A 309 13.90 11.48 0.97
N ILE A 310 13.08 10.70 1.67
CA ILE A 310 13.25 10.53 3.12
C ILE A 310 14.56 9.82 3.48
N LEU A 311 14.97 8.81 2.71
CA LEU A 311 16.26 8.14 2.88
C LEU A 311 17.42 9.12 2.70
N THR A 312 17.30 10.05 1.75
CA THR A 312 18.30 11.09 1.49
C THR A 312 18.36 12.10 2.63
N ILE A 313 17.23 12.53 3.19
CA ILE A 313 17.16 13.42 4.35
C ILE A 313 17.85 12.77 5.55
N MET A 314 17.54 11.52 5.83
CA MET A 314 18.08 10.81 7.00
C MET A 314 19.56 10.45 6.88
N LYS A 315 20.08 10.31 5.65
CA LYS A 315 21.48 9.91 5.42
C LYS A 315 22.47 10.94 6.00
N GLY A 316 23.24 10.53 7.00
CA GLY A 316 24.30 11.35 7.60
C GLY A 316 23.78 12.46 8.50
N LEU A 317 22.48 12.54 8.78
CA LEU A 317 21.94 13.50 9.73
C LEU A 317 22.41 13.13 11.14
N PRO A 318 22.98 14.07 11.93
CA PRO A 318 23.38 13.78 13.30
C PRO A 318 22.21 13.41 14.20
N MET A 319 22.50 12.75 15.33
CA MET A 319 21.48 12.33 16.29
C MET A 319 20.71 13.51 16.89
N SER A 320 19.50 13.22 17.40
CA SER A 320 18.54 14.17 17.94
C SER A 320 17.72 14.89 16.85
N TYR A 321 17.39 16.17 16.99
CA TYR A 321 16.52 16.89 16.08
C TYR A 321 17.26 17.93 15.25
N PHE A 322 17.01 17.93 13.93
CA PHE A 322 17.44 18.95 12.99
C PHE A 322 16.27 19.44 12.15
N LYS A 323 16.34 20.67 11.65
CA LYS A 323 15.24 21.29 10.87
C LYS A 323 14.96 20.57 9.55
N ASP A 324 15.92 19.78 9.04
CA ASP A 324 15.75 18.86 7.91
C ASP A 324 14.55 17.92 8.09
N LEU A 325 14.30 17.49 9.33
CA LEU A 325 13.16 16.62 9.70
C LEU A 325 11.80 17.33 9.58
N GLN A 326 11.72 18.60 9.18
CA GLN A 326 10.46 19.26 8.90
C GLN A 326 9.80 18.68 7.65
N ASP A 327 10.59 18.25 6.65
CA ASP A 327 10.09 17.81 5.35
C ASP A 327 9.58 16.35 5.35
N ASP A 328 9.87 15.56 6.40
CA ASP A 328 9.47 14.16 6.53
C ASP A 328 7.94 13.97 6.40
N LYS A 329 7.16 14.90 6.93
CA LYS A 329 5.69 14.83 6.97
C LYS A 329 5.06 14.98 5.60
N GLU A 330 5.54 15.92 4.79
CA GLU A 330 5.05 16.11 3.42
C GLU A 330 5.27 14.86 2.57
N LEU A 331 6.43 14.22 2.72
CA LEU A 331 6.75 13.00 2.00
C LEU A 331 5.77 11.87 2.33
N VAL A 332 5.52 11.65 3.63
CA VAL A 332 4.61 10.59 4.10
C VAL A 332 3.16 10.90 3.72
N PHE A 333 2.70 12.13 3.92
CA PHE A 333 1.32 12.52 3.60
C PHE A 333 1.02 12.37 2.09
N SER A 334 1.94 12.82 1.25
CA SER A 334 1.83 12.67 -0.20
C SER A 334 1.88 11.20 -0.65
N GLY A 335 2.77 10.41 -0.04
CA GLY A 335 2.86 8.96 -0.29
C GLY A 335 1.57 8.23 0.09
N TYR A 336 1.02 8.53 1.26
CA TYR A 336 -0.26 8.01 1.74
C TYR A 336 -1.42 8.37 0.79
N ASP A 337 -1.59 9.64 0.45
CA ASP A 337 -2.68 10.10 -0.42
C ASP A 337 -2.61 9.43 -1.79
N THR A 338 -1.40 9.33 -2.35
CA THR A 338 -1.16 8.65 -3.63
C THR A 338 -1.53 7.17 -3.56
N LEU A 339 -1.05 6.45 -2.53
CA LEU A 339 -1.36 5.03 -2.38
C LEU A 339 -2.85 4.79 -2.13
N LYS A 340 -3.49 5.56 -1.26
CA LYS A 340 -4.92 5.45 -0.96
C LYS A 340 -5.78 5.59 -2.21
N ASN A 341 -5.53 6.64 -3.01
CA ASN A 341 -6.23 6.87 -4.27
C ASN A 341 -5.97 5.74 -5.28
N THR A 342 -4.74 5.23 -5.35
CA THR A 342 -4.37 4.12 -6.24
C THR A 342 -5.07 2.82 -5.83
N LEU A 343 -5.18 2.51 -4.54
CA LEU A 343 -5.90 1.34 -4.03
C LEU A 343 -7.40 1.44 -4.33
N THR A 344 -8.01 2.60 -4.10
CA THR A 344 -9.42 2.84 -4.44
C THR A 344 -9.69 2.60 -5.92
N MET A 345 -8.88 3.22 -6.79
CA MET A 345 -8.98 3.03 -8.25
C MET A 345 -8.76 1.58 -8.66
N SER A 346 -7.80 0.88 -8.04
CA SER A 346 -7.54 -0.53 -8.33
C SER A 346 -8.72 -1.43 -7.96
N ALA A 347 -9.39 -1.15 -6.83
CA ALA A 347 -10.58 -1.89 -6.41
C ALA A 347 -11.73 -1.73 -7.42
N GLU A 348 -11.95 -0.52 -7.91
CA GLU A 348 -12.96 -0.22 -8.92
C GLU A 348 -12.61 -0.86 -10.28
N LEU A 349 -11.36 -0.76 -10.71
CA LEU A 349 -10.87 -1.32 -11.97
C LEU A 349 -11.07 -2.84 -12.00
N ILE A 350 -10.70 -3.58 -10.92
CA ILE A 350 -10.89 -5.03 -10.82
C ILE A 350 -12.37 -5.40 -10.93
N ASN A 351 -13.27 -4.63 -10.30
CA ASN A 351 -14.71 -4.87 -10.42
C ASN A 351 -15.25 -4.63 -11.85
N ALA A 352 -14.61 -3.74 -12.59
CA ALA A 352 -15.01 -3.38 -13.94
C ALA A 352 -14.50 -4.33 -15.03
N VAL A 353 -13.53 -5.22 -14.72
CA VAL A 353 -12.99 -6.19 -15.68
C VAL A 353 -14.02 -7.24 -16.07
N ASN A 354 -14.12 -7.49 -17.38
CA ASN A 354 -14.85 -8.62 -17.97
C ASN A 354 -13.87 -9.50 -18.75
N ALA A 355 -13.92 -10.81 -18.52
CA ALA A 355 -13.13 -11.78 -19.27
C ALA A 355 -13.74 -12.01 -20.66
N ASN A 356 -12.95 -11.90 -21.71
CA ASN A 356 -13.33 -12.37 -23.04
C ASN A 356 -13.04 -13.87 -23.14
N LYS A 357 -13.95 -14.68 -22.57
CA LYS A 357 -13.77 -16.15 -22.41
C LYS A 357 -13.50 -16.84 -23.75
N ALA A 358 -14.15 -16.40 -24.81
CA ALA A 358 -13.98 -16.99 -26.13
C ALA A 358 -12.56 -16.77 -26.67
N ASN A 359 -12.07 -15.54 -26.57
CA ASN A 359 -10.72 -15.21 -27.05
C ASN A 359 -9.62 -15.81 -26.13
N MET A 360 -9.84 -15.80 -24.81
CA MET A 360 -8.96 -16.49 -23.87
C MET A 360 -8.79 -17.96 -24.21
N LEU A 361 -9.89 -18.66 -24.48
CA LEU A 361 -9.87 -20.09 -24.88
C LEU A 361 -9.18 -20.29 -26.23
N SER A 362 -9.49 -19.43 -27.21
CA SER A 362 -8.86 -19.46 -28.53
C SER A 362 -7.36 -19.30 -28.45
N MET A 363 -6.87 -18.28 -27.72
CA MET A 363 -5.44 -18.06 -27.53
C MET A 363 -4.76 -19.16 -26.73
N ALA A 364 -5.44 -19.76 -25.74
CA ALA A 364 -4.89 -20.89 -24.98
C ALA A 364 -4.63 -22.13 -25.87
N ASN A 365 -5.40 -22.32 -26.92
CA ASN A 365 -5.19 -23.39 -27.91
C ASN A 365 -4.04 -23.10 -28.89
N GLN A 366 -3.63 -21.84 -29.02
CA GLN A 366 -2.54 -21.45 -29.92
C GLN A 366 -1.18 -21.65 -29.25
N GLY A 367 -0.12 -21.77 -30.07
CA GLY A 367 1.26 -21.83 -29.57
C GLY A 367 1.63 -23.15 -28.88
N PHE A 368 0.89 -24.22 -29.19
CA PHE A 368 1.22 -25.58 -28.71
C PHE A 368 1.31 -25.71 -27.18
N THR A 369 0.48 -25.01 -26.45
CA THR A 369 0.51 -24.86 -24.98
C THR A 369 0.46 -26.18 -24.19
N THR A 370 -0.06 -27.26 -24.82
CA THR A 370 -0.19 -28.59 -24.24
C THR A 370 0.97 -29.55 -24.62
N ALA A 371 1.99 -29.06 -25.32
CA ALA A 371 3.12 -29.89 -25.73
C ALA A 371 3.87 -30.52 -24.53
N THR A 372 4.03 -29.75 -23.43
CA THR A 372 4.62 -30.27 -22.19
C THR A 372 3.76 -31.37 -21.58
N ASP A 373 2.43 -31.23 -21.61
CA ASP A 373 1.53 -32.24 -21.08
C ASP A 373 1.65 -33.56 -21.86
N PHE A 374 1.90 -33.49 -23.16
CA PHE A 374 2.17 -34.68 -23.97
C PHE A 374 3.50 -35.35 -23.57
N ALA A 375 4.56 -34.56 -23.34
CA ALA A 375 5.82 -35.12 -22.81
C ALA A 375 5.62 -35.78 -21.44
N ASP A 376 4.89 -35.12 -20.52
CA ASP A 376 4.57 -35.67 -19.21
C ASP A 376 3.75 -36.96 -19.31
N TYR A 377 2.77 -37.02 -20.23
CA TYR A 377 2.00 -38.23 -20.50
C TYR A 377 2.89 -39.40 -20.94
N LEU A 378 3.86 -39.16 -21.83
CA LEU A 378 4.82 -40.17 -22.28
C LEU A 378 5.69 -40.71 -21.12
N VAL A 379 6.15 -39.82 -20.25
CA VAL A 379 6.89 -40.21 -19.04
C VAL A 379 6.04 -41.12 -18.15
N GLN A 380 4.79 -40.70 -17.85
CA GLN A 380 3.91 -41.39 -16.93
C GLN A 380 3.39 -42.74 -17.44
N HIS A 381 3.19 -42.87 -18.75
CA HIS A 381 2.51 -44.03 -19.34
C HIS A 381 3.38 -44.90 -20.27
N LYS A 382 4.57 -44.42 -20.65
CA LYS A 382 5.48 -45.15 -21.58
C LYS A 382 6.88 -45.41 -21.02
N ASN A 383 7.08 -45.12 -19.76
CA ASN A 383 8.37 -45.33 -19.06
C ASN A 383 9.56 -44.68 -19.78
N LEU A 384 9.34 -43.54 -20.44
CA LEU A 384 10.39 -42.76 -21.09
C LEU A 384 11.00 -41.76 -20.11
N SER A 385 12.26 -41.47 -20.27
CA SER A 385 12.84 -40.31 -19.59
C SER A 385 12.22 -39.02 -20.10
N PHE A 386 12.21 -37.96 -19.29
CA PHE A 386 11.66 -36.66 -19.73
C PHE A 386 12.37 -36.14 -20.99
N ARG A 387 13.68 -36.38 -21.15
CA ARG A 387 14.46 -35.94 -22.31
C ARG A 387 14.04 -36.66 -23.60
N GLU A 388 13.77 -37.94 -23.53
CA GLU A 388 13.21 -38.70 -24.67
C GLU A 388 11.79 -38.24 -25.02
N ALA A 389 10.92 -38.12 -24.00
CA ALA A 389 9.59 -37.63 -24.16
C ALA A 389 9.53 -36.20 -24.77
N TYR A 390 10.41 -35.32 -24.28
CA TYR A 390 10.57 -33.97 -24.83
C TYR A 390 10.97 -34.00 -26.32
N ALA A 391 11.93 -34.82 -26.71
CA ALA A 391 12.36 -34.95 -28.11
C ALA A 391 11.23 -35.46 -29.02
N ILE A 392 10.37 -36.35 -28.53
CA ILE A 392 9.18 -36.84 -29.24
C ILE A 392 8.16 -35.70 -29.36
N ALA A 393 7.88 -34.98 -28.25
CA ALA A 393 6.94 -33.86 -28.24
C ALA A 393 7.40 -32.72 -29.18
N ALA A 394 8.69 -32.40 -29.22
CA ALA A 394 9.25 -31.41 -30.13
C ALA A 394 9.05 -31.81 -31.60
N LYS A 395 9.24 -33.09 -31.95
CA LYS A 395 8.97 -33.59 -33.31
C LYS A 395 7.46 -33.48 -33.68
N LEU A 396 6.58 -33.76 -32.71
CA LEU A 396 5.14 -33.62 -32.92
C LEU A 396 4.73 -32.16 -33.14
N VAL A 397 5.30 -31.22 -32.35
CA VAL A 397 5.10 -29.77 -32.53
C VAL A 397 5.55 -29.33 -33.94
N ASN A 398 6.76 -29.71 -34.35
CA ASN A 398 7.28 -29.38 -35.66
C ASN A 398 6.38 -29.93 -36.78
N PHE A 399 5.83 -31.15 -36.62
CA PHE A 399 4.87 -31.72 -37.54
C PHE A 399 3.57 -30.94 -37.61
N ALA A 400 2.99 -30.57 -36.44
CA ALA A 400 1.78 -29.78 -36.36
C ALA A 400 1.97 -28.39 -37.02
N GLU A 401 3.08 -27.72 -36.71
CA GLU A 401 3.43 -26.41 -37.27
C GLU A 401 3.56 -26.46 -38.82
N LYS A 402 4.31 -27.45 -39.32
CA LYS A 402 4.46 -27.66 -40.80
C LYS A 402 3.13 -27.89 -41.51
N ASN A 403 2.19 -28.58 -40.86
CA ASN A 403 0.85 -28.86 -41.39
C ASN A 403 -0.19 -27.79 -41.05
N LYS A 404 0.21 -26.68 -40.38
CA LYS A 404 -0.68 -25.59 -39.95
C LYS A 404 -1.86 -26.09 -39.12
N LYS A 405 -1.61 -27.10 -38.22
CA LYS A 405 -2.60 -27.68 -37.31
C LYS A 405 -2.30 -27.32 -35.88
N LEU A 406 -3.33 -27.15 -35.08
CA LEU A 406 -3.20 -27.16 -33.61
C LEU A 406 -2.94 -28.60 -33.13
N LEU A 407 -2.35 -28.77 -31.92
CA LEU A 407 -2.19 -30.10 -31.34
C LEU A 407 -3.53 -30.80 -31.09
N SER A 408 -4.57 -30.04 -30.74
CA SER A 408 -5.94 -30.55 -30.56
C SER A 408 -6.64 -31.03 -31.86
N GLU A 409 -6.11 -30.64 -33.03
CA GLU A 409 -6.64 -31.04 -34.35
C GLU A 409 -5.94 -32.33 -34.89
N LEU A 410 -4.89 -32.80 -34.21
CA LEU A 410 -4.22 -34.01 -34.62
C LEU A 410 -5.04 -35.26 -34.26
N ASN A 411 -5.16 -36.16 -35.22
CA ASN A 411 -5.77 -37.46 -34.98
C ASN A 411 -4.77 -38.49 -34.43
N LEU A 412 -5.29 -39.59 -33.89
CA LEU A 412 -4.48 -40.64 -33.29
C LEU A 412 -3.43 -41.25 -34.24
N ALA A 413 -3.78 -41.39 -35.55
CA ALA A 413 -2.87 -41.95 -36.55
C ALA A 413 -1.68 -41.02 -36.80
N GLU A 414 -1.89 -39.71 -36.81
CA GLU A 414 -0.83 -38.73 -36.92
C GLU A 414 0.13 -38.76 -35.75
N ILE A 415 -0.42 -38.84 -34.50
CA ILE A 415 0.39 -38.88 -33.28
C ILE A 415 1.19 -40.18 -33.18
N LYS A 416 0.60 -41.31 -33.61
CA LYS A 416 1.29 -42.64 -33.64
C LYS A 416 2.51 -42.69 -34.53
N LYS A 417 2.70 -41.77 -35.48
CA LYS A 417 3.92 -41.66 -36.25
C LYS A 417 5.15 -41.36 -35.40
N PHE A 418 4.95 -40.74 -34.22
CA PHE A 418 6.01 -40.33 -33.30
C PHE A 418 6.17 -41.30 -32.11
N GLN A 419 5.04 -41.93 -31.69
CA GLN A 419 5.05 -42.97 -30.64
C GLN A 419 3.94 -43.97 -30.94
N LYS A 420 4.31 -45.20 -31.29
CA LYS A 420 3.39 -46.20 -31.85
C LYS A 420 2.34 -46.70 -30.85
N ASP A 421 2.72 -46.91 -29.58
CA ASP A 421 1.90 -47.59 -28.56
C ASP A 421 0.97 -46.64 -27.79
N LEU A 422 0.37 -45.68 -28.47
CA LEU A 422 -0.59 -44.76 -27.89
C LEU A 422 -2.02 -45.22 -28.13
N ASP A 423 -2.88 -44.99 -27.15
CA ASP A 423 -4.33 -45.19 -27.26
C ASP A 423 -5.10 -43.86 -27.41
N LYS A 424 -6.43 -43.93 -27.50
CA LYS A 424 -7.28 -42.72 -27.66
C LYS A 424 -7.22 -41.76 -26.47
N ASN A 425 -6.75 -42.18 -25.29
CA ASN A 425 -6.67 -41.31 -24.12
C ASN A 425 -5.65 -40.16 -24.30
N VAL A 426 -4.62 -40.36 -25.14
CA VAL A 426 -3.66 -39.32 -25.48
C VAL A 426 -4.31 -38.07 -26.07
N LEU A 427 -5.43 -38.20 -26.78
CA LEU A 427 -6.13 -37.06 -27.38
C LEU A 427 -6.65 -36.08 -26.33
N LYS A 428 -6.97 -36.57 -25.11
CA LYS A 428 -7.42 -35.74 -23.99
C LYS A 428 -6.33 -34.81 -23.47
N VAL A 429 -5.07 -35.15 -23.71
CA VAL A 429 -3.92 -34.34 -23.28
C VAL A 429 -3.88 -32.98 -24.00
N PHE A 430 -4.37 -32.94 -25.24
CA PHE A 430 -4.36 -31.74 -26.05
C PHE A 430 -5.58 -30.82 -25.84
N ASP A 431 -6.52 -31.20 -24.98
CA ASP A 431 -7.59 -30.34 -24.52
C ASP A 431 -7.05 -29.38 -23.45
N VAL A 432 -7.07 -28.08 -23.72
CA VAL A 432 -6.51 -27.05 -22.82
C VAL A 432 -7.24 -26.98 -21.48
N LYS A 433 -8.54 -27.30 -21.42
CA LYS A 433 -9.31 -27.33 -20.18
C LYS A 433 -8.92 -28.55 -19.34
N ASN A 434 -8.68 -29.68 -19.97
CA ASN A 434 -8.15 -30.86 -19.31
C ASN A 434 -6.72 -30.62 -18.82
N SER A 435 -5.85 -30.05 -19.65
CA SER A 435 -4.48 -29.64 -19.29
C SER A 435 -4.47 -28.78 -18.01
N MET A 436 -5.26 -27.72 -17.99
CA MET A 436 -5.42 -26.86 -16.79
C MET A 436 -5.83 -27.66 -15.55
N ASN A 437 -6.83 -28.57 -15.68
CA ASN A 437 -7.37 -29.31 -14.54
C ASN A 437 -6.45 -30.46 -14.06
N MET A 438 -5.48 -30.89 -14.84
CA MET A 438 -4.48 -31.88 -14.43
C MET A 438 -3.38 -31.29 -13.54
N LYS A 439 -3.21 -29.97 -13.47
CA LYS A 439 -2.19 -29.29 -12.64
C LYS A 439 -2.64 -29.26 -11.16
N LYS A 440 -2.67 -30.43 -10.50
CA LYS A 440 -3.18 -30.65 -9.13
C LYS A 440 -2.11 -30.51 -8.04
N SER A 441 -0.86 -30.25 -8.39
CA SER A 441 0.18 -29.94 -7.39
C SER A 441 -0.27 -28.77 -6.51
N TYR A 442 0.18 -28.72 -5.24
CA TYR A 442 -0.19 -27.65 -4.32
C TYR A 442 0.14 -26.28 -4.92
N GLY A 443 -0.83 -25.38 -4.95
CA GLY A 443 -0.70 -24.06 -5.59
C GLY A 443 -0.87 -24.08 -7.13
N GLY A 444 -1.12 -25.25 -7.76
CA GLY A 444 -1.37 -25.35 -9.20
C GLY A 444 -2.73 -24.80 -9.64
N THR A 445 -2.89 -24.63 -10.95
CA THR A 445 -4.02 -23.91 -11.55
C THR A 445 -5.31 -24.74 -11.67
N SER A 446 -5.35 -26.04 -11.27
CA SER A 446 -6.57 -26.83 -11.38
C SER A 446 -7.76 -26.19 -10.66
N MET A 447 -8.95 -26.36 -11.20
CA MET A 447 -10.17 -25.77 -10.64
C MET A 447 -10.35 -26.15 -9.15
N ILE A 448 -10.03 -27.38 -8.75
CA ILE A 448 -10.09 -27.84 -7.35
C ILE A 448 -9.15 -27.02 -6.46
N ASN A 449 -7.89 -26.82 -6.90
CA ASN A 449 -6.94 -26.01 -6.16
C ASN A 449 -7.36 -24.55 -6.04
N VAL A 450 -7.86 -23.97 -7.14
CA VAL A 450 -8.35 -22.58 -7.18
C VAL A 450 -9.53 -22.39 -6.24
N GLN A 451 -10.50 -23.29 -6.24
CA GLN A 451 -11.65 -23.27 -5.32
C GLN A 451 -11.19 -23.40 -3.85
N SER A 452 -10.20 -24.25 -3.59
CA SER A 452 -9.60 -24.38 -2.26
C SER A 452 -8.90 -23.10 -1.82
N MET A 453 -8.12 -22.46 -2.71
CA MET A 453 -7.48 -21.16 -2.46
C MET A 453 -8.53 -20.08 -2.15
N ILE A 454 -9.59 -19.97 -2.94
CA ILE A 454 -10.68 -19.02 -2.72
C ILE A 454 -11.31 -19.23 -1.34
N LYS A 455 -11.63 -20.48 -0.99
CA LYS A 455 -12.20 -20.82 0.32
C LYS A 455 -11.28 -20.45 1.48
N LYS A 456 -9.97 -20.68 1.33
CA LYS A 456 -8.93 -20.30 2.30
C LYS A 456 -8.87 -18.77 2.45
N TYR A 457 -8.75 -18.05 1.34
CA TYR A 457 -8.55 -16.59 1.34
C TYR A 457 -9.76 -15.84 1.88
N LYS A 458 -10.97 -16.33 1.66
CA LYS A 458 -12.20 -15.78 2.30
C LYS A 458 -12.17 -15.84 3.83
N LYS A 459 -11.45 -16.81 4.40
CA LYS A 459 -11.30 -16.93 5.86
C LYS A 459 -10.19 -16.03 6.42
N GLU A 460 -9.25 -15.61 5.58
CA GLU A 460 -8.09 -14.80 5.98
C GLU A 460 -8.38 -13.28 6.00
N ILE A 461 -9.48 -12.85 5.38
CA ILE A 461 -9.92 -11.45 5.27
C ILE A 461 -11.24 -11.20 6.00
#